data_bea33a8072db37c4cc7c20d4ebef0b68
#
_entry.id   bea33a8072db37c4cc7c20d4ebef0b68
#
_cell.length_a   1.000
_cell.length_b   1.000
_cell.length_c   1.000
_cell.angle_alpha   90.00
_cell.angle_beta   90.00
_cell.angle_gamma   90.00
#
_symmetry.space_group_name_H-M   'P 1'
#
loop_
_entity.id
_entity.type
_entity.pdbx_description
1 polymer ?
#
loop_
_entity_poly.entity_id
_entity_poly.type
_entity_poly.pdbx_seq_one_letter_code
_entity_poly.pdbx_strand_id
1 'polypeptide(L)'
;MIMPFRTPRAFHPFMPVALTSILLAACAQPAPEAPKPQGKSNAMMVADIQAAGERDKSVINVHPLVDPGITALQDAARNDERNGQYDAAAAKLDQALKRSPDSPDVLQDRAELAIYMGNYDLAEKLAHQSWSLGSKQGPLCARNWQTVVEMRMHASDAAGAALANKGVEECREPGIQRY
;
A
#
# COMPACT_ATOMS: atom_id res chain seq x y z
N MET A 1 -21.90 40.19 -89.68
CA MET A 1 -20.88 40.66 -90.62
C MET A 1 -19.56 40.02 -90.23
N ILE A 2 -19.17 39.01 -90.93
CA ILE A 2 -17.80 38.64 -91.37
C ILE A 2 -16.76 38.31 -90.32
N MET A 3 -16.40 36.99 -90.28
CA MET A 3 -15.13 36.35 -89.87
C MET A 3 -13.87 37.18 -90.27
N PRO A 4 -12.63 36.77 -89.90
CA PRO A 4 -12.12 35.39 -89.94
C PRO A 4 -11.10 34.97 -88.88
N PHE A 5 -11.02 33.66 -88.64
CA PHE A 5 -9.88 32.75 -88.56
C PHE A 5 -8.45 33.35 -88.38
N ARG A 6 -7.73 32.83 -87.35
CA ARG A 6 -6.38 32.32 -87.57
C ARG A 6 -5.87 31.51 -86.34
N THR A 7 -5.75 30.20 -86.50
CA THR A 7 -4.70 29.39 -85.83
C THR A 7 -3.41 29.60 -86.66
N PRO A 8 -2.22 29.31 -86.23
CA PRO A 8 -1.79 28.11 -85.50
C PRO A 8 -0.54 28.35 -84.58
N ARG A 9 -0.19 27.42 -83.82
CA ARG A 9 1.13 26.75 -83.74
C ARG A 9 1.42 26.18 -82.36
N ALA A 10 1.54 24.85 -82.39
CA ALA A 10 2.12 24.02 -81.36
C ALA A 10 3.52 24.47 -80.96
N PHE A 11 3.75 24.56 -79.66
CA PHE A 11 5.07 24.44 -79.09
C PHE A 11 4.94 23.61 -77.84
N HIS A 12 5.38 22.38 -77.89
CA HIS A 12 5.77 21.63 -76.70
C HIS A 12 7.08 22.20 -76.23
N PRO A 13 7.21 22.44 -74.94
CA PRO A 13 8.40 21.96 -74.28
C PRO A 13 8.14 21.34 -72.91
N PHE A 14 8.75 20.20 -72.74
CA PHE A 14 9.37 19.66 -71.57
C PHE A 14 8.65 19.90 -70.23
N MET A 15 7.96 18.90 -69.79
CA MET A 15 7.47 18.69 -68.47
C MET A 15 8.65 18.22 -67.58
N PRO A 16 9.12 18.98 -66.61
CA PRO A 16 10.01 18.42 -65.62
C PRO A 16 9.20 17.54 -64.70
N VAL A 17 9.53 16.26 -64.61
CA VAL A 17 9.05 15.32 -63.60
C VAL A 17 9.58 15.81 -62.26
N ALA A 18 8.74 16.54 -61.55
CA ALA A 18 8.99 16.86 -60.13
C ALA A 18 8.82 15.58 -59.32
N LEU A 19 9.95 14.96 -58.99
CA LEU A 19 10.03 13.89 -58.02
C LEU A 19 9.62 14.47 -56.66
N THR A 20 8.34 14.34 -56.32
CA THR A 20 7.85 14.63 -54.96
C THR A 20 8.33 13.53 -54.04
N SER A 21 9.47 13.77 -53.38
CA SER A 21 9.94 12.99 -52.24
C SER A 21 8.96 13.18 -51.08
N ILE A 22 8.03 12.24 -50.94
CA ILE A 22 7.21 12.15 -49.74
C ILE A 22 8.12 11.71 -48.59
N LEU A 23 8.60 12.68 -47.80
CA LEU A 23 9.20 12.45 -46.51
C LEU A 23 8.11 11.86 -45.61
N LEU A 24 8.13 10.54 -45.42
CA LEU A 24 7.45 9.90 -44.30
C LEU A 24 8.12 10.39 -43.00
N ALA A 25 7.61 11.48 -42.46
CA ALA A 25 7.82 11.82 -41.07
C ALA A 25 7.06 10.76 -40.23
N ALA A 26 7.72 9.63 -39.95
CA ALA A 26 7.27 8.71 -38.95
C ALA A 26 7.26 9.51 -37.64
N CYS A 27 6.08 9.89 -37.15
CA CYS A 27 5.88 10.38 -35.82
C CYS A 27 6.39 9.27 -34.90
N ALA A 28 7.62 9.42 -34.39
CA ALA A 28 8.12 8.64 -33.28
C ALA A 28 7.29 9.06 -32.05
N GLN A 29 6.15 8.39 -31.84
CA GLN A 29 5.46 8.49 -30.58
C GLN A 29 6.41 7.93 -29.52
N PRO A 30 6.72 8.70 -28.45
CA PRO A 30 7.47 8.13 -27.35
C PRO A 30 6.72 6.90 -26.87
N ALA A 31 7.43 5.79 -26.71
CA ALA A 31 6.84 4.56 -26.18
C ALA A 31 6.10 4.91 -24.87
N PRO A 32 4.90 4.35 -24.63
CA PRO A 32 4.22 4.53 -23.36
C PRO A 32 5.19 4.21 -22.23
N GLU A 33 5.41 5.18 -21.36
CA GLU A 33 6.26 4.98 -20.19
C GLU A 33 5.72 3.75 -19.44
N ALA A 34 6.57 2.74 -19.23
CA ALA A 34 6.18 1.56 -18.47
C ALA A 34 5.62 2.01 -17.10
N PRO A 35 4.49 1.46 -16.65
CA PRO A 35 3.92 1.84 -15.37
C PRO A 35 5.02 1.75 -14.32
N LYS A 36 5.31 2.85 -13.63
CA LYS A 36 6.22 2.84 -12.49
C LYS A 36 5.69 1.78 -11.51
N PRO A 37 6.55 0.95 -10.93
CA PRO A 37 6.12 -0.01 -9.93
C PRO A 37 5.29 0.74 -8.88
N GLN A 38 3.99 0.51 -8.89
CA GLN A 38 3.13 1.08 -7.86
C GLN A 38 3.50 0.37 -6.57
N GLY A 39 3.87 1.13 -5.54
CA GLY A 39 4.09 0.58 -4.22
C GLY A 39 2.86 -0.22 -3.76
N LYS A 40 3.01 -1.08 -2.75
CA LYS A 40 1.88 -1.82 -2.17
C LYS A 40 0.74 -0.86 -1.83
N SER A 41 -0.50 -1.28 -2.10
CA SER A 41 -1.67 -0.55 -1.61
C SER A 41 -1.78 -0.66 -0.08
N ASN A 42 -2.46 0.30 0.56
CA ASN A 42 -2.70 0.28 2.00
C ASN A 42 -3.38 -1.03 2.45
N ALA A 43 -4.34 -1.53 1.68
CA ALA A 43 -5.01 -2.79 1.97
C ALA A 43 -4.05 -4.00 1.90
N MET A 44 -3.10 -4.01 0.95
CA MET A 44 -2.09 -5.07 0.88
C MET A 44 -1.12 -5.01 2.06
N MET A 45 -0.70 -3.81 2.48
CA MET A 45 0.15 -3.66 3.66
C MET A 45 -0.52 -4.21 4.91
N VAL A 46 -1.78 -3.84 5.15
CA VAL A 46 -2.53 -4.35 6.31
C VAL A 46 -2.75 -5.86 6.22
N ALA A 47 -3.05 -6.40 5.04
CA ALA A 47 -3.17 -7.85 4.85
C ALA A 47 -1.87 -8.60 5.19
N ASP A 48 -0.71 -8.07 4.80
CA ASP A 48 0.59 -8.67 5.12
C ASP A 48 0.90 -8.61 6.62
N ILE A 49 0.49 -7.52 7.30
CA ILE A 49 0.60 -7.37 8.75
C ILE A 49 -0.24 -8.42 9.47
N GLN A 50 -1.49 -8.57 9.09
CA GLN A 50 -2.40 -9.56 9.68
C GLN A 50 -1.91 -10.99 9.42
N ALA A 51 -1.44 -11.27 8.20
CA ALA A 51 -0.86 -12.56 7.84
C ALA A 51 0.40 -12.89 8.66
N ALA A 52 1.21 -11.90 9.04
CA ALA A 52 2.35 -12.13 9.93
C ALA A 52 1.90 -12.66 11.30
N GLY A 53 0.88 -12.05 11.91
CA GLY A 53 0.30 -12.54 13.16
C GLY A 53 -0.32 -13.93 13.04
N GLU A 54 -0.96 -14.22 11.89
CA GLU A 54 -1.55 -15.54 11.69
C GLU A 54 -0.53 -16.70 11.56
N ARG A 55 0.64 -16.40 11.00
CA ARG A 55 1.74 -17.39 10.90
C ARG A 55 2.33 -17.77 12.25
N ASP A 56 2.23 -16.85 13.22
CA ASP A 56 2.80 -17.02 14.57
C ASP A 56 1.76 -17.44 15.62
N LYS A 57 0.65 -18.04 15.19
CA LYS A 57 -0.34 -18.62 16.13
C LYS A 57 0.31 -19.71 16.95
N SER A 58 0.67 -19.41 18.18
CA SER A 58 1.11 -20.41 19.14
C SER A 58 -0.09 -21.23 19.67
N VAL A 59 0.19 -22.44 20.11
CA VAL A 59 -0.83 -23.41 20.58
C VAL A 59 -1.55 -22.92 21.86
N ILE A 60 -0.99 -21.94 22.57
CA ILE A 60 -1.55 -21.40 23.79
C ILE A 60 -1.61 -19.86 23.66
N ASN A 61 -2.79 -19.36 23.36
CA ASN A 61 -3.05 -17.93 23.32
C ASN A 61 -3.66 -17.53 24.69
N VAL A 62 -2.82 -16.99 25.59
CA VAL A 62 -3.30 -16.47 26.87
C VAL A 62 -3.83 -15.05 26.61
N HIS A 63 -5.13 -14.93 26.45
CA HIS A 63 -5.77 -13.62 26.40
C HIS A 63 -5.87 -13.06 27.85
N PRO A 64 -5.28 -11.90 28.15
CA PRO A 64 -5.58 -11.19 29.38
C PRO A 64 -7.10 -10.93 29.47
N LEU A 65 -7.64 -10.87 30.69
CA LEU A 65 -9.03 -10.44 30.88
C LEU A 65 -9.17 -9.00 30.36
N VAL A 66 -9.75 -8.87 29.17
CA VAL A 66 -10.00 -7.56 28.55
C VAL A 66 -11.38 -7.07 28.98
N ASP A 67 -11.50 -5.78 29.30
CA ASP A 67 -12.80 -5.13 29.55
C ASP A 67 -13.76 -5.38 28.36
N PRO A 68 -14.93 -6.01 28.57
CA PRO A 68 -15.90 -6.27 27.50
C PRO A 68 -16.28 -5.01 26.70
N GLY A 69 -16.23 -3.82 27.35
CA GLY A 69 -16.50 -2.56 26.70
C GLY A 69 -15.41 -2.16 25.69
N ILE A 70 -14.15 -2.55 25.94
CA ILE A 70 -13.03 -2.34 24.99
C ILE A 70 -13.20 -3.30 23.80
N THR A 71 -13.47 -4.57 24.07
CA THR A 71 -13.72 -5.57 23.01
C THR A 71 -14.88 -5.13 22.10
N ALA A 72 -15.99 -4.65 22.65
CA ALA A 72 -17.13 -4.16 21.89
C ALA A 72 -16.74 -2.96 20.99
N LEU A 73 -15.88 -2.06 21.44
CA LEU A 73 -15.38 -0.93 20.64
C LEU A 73 -14.47 -1.41 19.51
N GLN A 74 -13.58 -2.39 19.77
CA GLN A 74 -12.74 -2.98 18.74
C GLN A 74 -13.58 -3.71 17.67
N ASP A 75 -14.59 -4.49 18.08
CA ASP A 75 -15.48 -5.17 17.14
C ASP A 75 -16.27 -4.19 16.27
N ALA A 76 -16.79 -3.12 16.88
CA ALA A 76 -17.46 -2.06 16.15
C ALA A 76 -16.53 -1.32 15.20
N ALA A 77 -15.26 -1.05 15.60
CA ALA A 77 -14.25 -0.44 14.75
C ALA A 77 -13.92 -1.34 13.55
N ARG A 78 -13.71 -2.65 13.77
CA ARG A 78 -13.48 -3.61 12.67
C ARG A 78 -14.66 -3.70 11.70
N ASN A 79 -15.89 -3.53 12.19
CA ASN A 79 -17.05 -3.46 11.31
C ASN A 79 -17.04 -2.21 10.44
N ASP A 80 -16.75 -1.05 11.01
CA ASP A 80 -16.63 0.22 10.25
C ASP A 80 -15.49 0.16 9.23
N GLU A 81 -14.34 -0.42 9.60
CA GLU A 81 -13.19 -0.62 8.72
C GLU A 81 -13.57 -1.45 7.48
N ARG A 82 -14.27 -2.59 7.67
CA ARG A 82 -14.75 -3.41 6.55
C ARG A 82 -15.71 -2.67 5.62
N ASN A 83 -16.41 -1.67 6.13
CA ASN A 83 -17.32 -0.80 5.36
C ASN A 83 -16.61 0.44 4.79
N GLY A 84 -15.29 0.57 4.96
CA GLY A 84 -14.51 1.72 4.52
C GLY A 84 -14.74 2.99 5.34
N GLN A 85 -15.38 2.88 6.51
CA GLN A 85 -15.70 4.01 7.40
C GLN A 85 -14.53 4.26 8.37
N TYR A 86 -13.37 4.59 7.84
CA TYR A 86 -12.13 4.66 8.61
C TYR A 86 -12.16 5.71 9.73
N ASP A 87 -12.79 6.87 9.52
CA ASP A 87 -12.90 7.90 10.57
C ASP A 87 -13.78 7.41 11.73
N ALA A 88 -14.87 6.69 11.44
CA ALA A 88 -15.73 6.12 12.47
C ALA A 88 -15.01 5.00 13.24
N ALA A 89 -14.25 4.16 12.55
CA ALA A 89 -13.40 3.14 13.16
C ALA A 89 -12.36 3.77 14.08
N ALA A 90 -11.66 4.82 13.60
CA ALA A 90 -10.66 5.55 14.39
C ALA A 90 -11.26 6.12 15.69
N ALA A 91 -12.42 6.76 15.60
CA ALA A 91 -13.09 7.31 16.79
C ALA A 91 -13.40 6.24 17.84
N LYS A 92 -13.78 5.03 17.44
CA LYS A 92 -14.04 3.90 18.35
C LYS A 92 -12.75 3.37 19.01
N LEU A 93 -11.68 3.21 18.23
CA LEU A 93 -10.39 2.79 18.78
C LEU A 93 -9.80 3.87 19.71
N ASP A 94 -9.93 5.15 19.35
CA ASP A 94 -9.52 6.26 20.20
C ASP A 94 -10.36 6.31 21.51
N GLN A 95 -11.64 5.93 21.45
CA GLN A 95 -12.47 5.78 22.65
C GLN A 95 -12.01 4.59 23.52
N ALA A 96 -11.61 3.49 22.91
CA ALA A 96 -11.04 2.34 23.61
C ALA A 96 -9.73 2.72 24.30
N LEU A 97 -8.84 3.45 23.61
CA LEU A 97 -7.57 3.94 24.17
C LEU A 97 -7.76 4.99 25.29
N LYS A 98 -8.84 5.78 25.28
CA LYS A 98 -9.17 6.64 26.43
C LYS A 98 -9.51 5.86 27.69
N ARG A 99 -10.06 4.64 27.55
CA ARG A 99 -10.38 3.76 28.69
C ARG A 99 -9.18 2.94 29.13
N SER A 100 -8.36 2.49 28.18
CA SER A 100 -7.15 1.71 28.41
C SER A 100 -6.02 2.22 27.51
N PRO A 101 -5.29 3.26 27.94
CA PRO A 101 -4.25 3.88 27.12
C PRO A 101 -3.10 2.94 26.77
N ASP A 102 -2.85 1.95 27.60
CA ASP A 102 -1.74 1.01 27.50
C ASP A 102 -2.19 -0.36 26.96
N SER A 103 -3.33 -0.43 26.26
CA SER A 103 -3.81 -1.67 25.62
C SER A 103 -3.04 -1.94 24.34
N PRO A 104 -2.14 -2.93 24.30
CA PRO A 104 -1.29 -3.16 23.13
C PRO A 104 -2.10 -3.57 21.90
N ASP A 105 -3.13 -4.40 22.07
CA ASP A 105 -3.98 -4.85 20.96
C ASP A 105 -4.73 -3.69 20.31
N VAL A 106 -5.27 -2.77 21.12
CA VAL A 106 -5.99 -1.58 20.60
C VAL A 106 -5.02 -0.63 19.89
N LEU A 107 -3.80 -0.46 20.42
CA LEU A 107 -2.75 0.34 19.78
C LEU A 107 -2.38 -0.23 18.41
N GLN A 108 -2.24 -1.56 18.30
CA GLN A 108 -1.95 -2.20 17.03
C GLN A 108 -3.12 -2.10 16.04
N ASP A 109 -4.36 -2.33 16.48
CA ASP A 109 -5.54 -2.13 15.63
C ASP A 109 -5.60 -0.68 15.13
N ARG A 110 -5.29 0.30 15.97
CA ARG A 110 -5.23 1.72 15.58
C ARG A 110 -4.07 2.04 14.63
N ALA A 111 -2.94 1.31 14.74
CA ALA A 111 -1.81 1.42 13.82
C ALA A 111 -2.20 0.95 12.41
N GLU A 112 -2.84 -0.21 12.31
CA GLU A 112 -3.32 -0.75 11.02
C GLU A 112 -4.34 0.18 10.35
N LEU A 113 -5.26 0.73 11.14
CA LEU A 113 -6.22 1.71 10.65
C LEU A 113 -5.54 3.01 10.18
N ALA A 114 -4.45 3.43 10.83
CA ALA A 114 -3.68 4.59 10.39
C ALA A 114 -3.08 4.39 8.99
N ILE A 115 -2.73 3.15 8.62
CA ILE A 115 -2.28 2.82 7.25
C ILE A 115 -3.41 3.04 6.25
N TYR A 116 -4.62 2.55 6.52
CA TYR A 116 -5.78 2.81 5.64
C TYR A 116 -6.04 4.29 5.43
N MET A 117 -5.79 5.11 6.45
CA MET A 117 -5.95 6.56 6.42
C MET A 117 -4.73 7.30 5.81
N GLY A 118 -3.67 6.59 5.41
CA GLY A 118 -2.46 7.18 4.86
C GLY A 118 -1.56 7.88 5.88
N ASN A 119 -1.78 7.65 7.17
CA ASN A 119 -0.97 8.23 8.24
C ASN A 119 0.11 7.24 8.70
N TYR A 120 1.15 7.10 7.90
CA TYR A 120 2.19 6.09 8.06
C TYR A 120 3.09 6.34 9.28
N ASP A 121 3.39 7.59 9.59
CA ASP A 121 4.18 7.94 10.78
C ASP A 121 3.45 7.56 12.07
N LEU A 122 2.14 7.79 12.11
CA LEU A 122 1.31 7.38 13.24
C LEU A 122 1.24 5.85 13.34
N ALA A 123 1.13 5.15 12.23
CA ALA A 123 1.09 3.70 12.20
C ALA A 123 2.35 3.09 12.82
N GLU A 124 3.53 3.54 12.39
CA GLU A 124 4.80 3.06 12.93
C GLU A 124 4.95 3.38 14.43
N LYS A 125 4.60 4.60 14.82
CA LYS A 125 4.66 5.02 16.24
C LYS A 125 3.78 4.15 17.13
N LEU A 126 2.54 3.90 16.71
CA LEU A 126 1.59 3.09 17.49
C LEU A 126 2.01 1.62 17.55
N ALA A 127 2.55 1.06 16.46
CA ALA A 127 3.09 -0.29 16.44
C ALA A 127 4.27 -0.45 17.42
N HIS A 128 5.20 0.51 17.47
CA HIS A 128 6.28 0.51 18.45
C HIS A 128 5.76 0.64 19.88
N GLN A 129 4.74 1.48 20.13
CA GLN A 129 4.13 1.60 21.45
C GLN A 129 3.44 0.29 21.83
N SER A 130 2.67 -0.32 20.94
CA SER A 130 2.05 -1.62 21.17
C SER A 130 3.10 -2.68 21.51
N TRP A 131 4.18 -2.77 20.73
CA TRP A 131 5.26 -3.69 20.99
C TRP A 131 5.92 -3.45 22.35
N SER A 132 6.14 -2.20 22.75
CA SER A 132 6.78 -1.88 24.01
C SER A 132 5.98 -2.36 25.23
N LEU A 133 4.67 -2.31 25.16
CA LEU A 133 3.71 -2.65 26.20
C LEU A 133 3.25 -4.12 26.16
N GLY A 134 3.26 -4.74 24.96
CA GLY A 134 2.76 -6.07 24.73
C GLY A 134 3.78 -7.19 24.92
N SER A 135 3.32 -8.42 24.62
CA SER A 135 4.17 -9.60 24.53
C SER A 135 5.29 -9.39 23.52
N LYS A 136 6.48 -9.91 23.82
CA LYS A 136 7.63 -9.92 22.90
C LYS A 136 7.63 -11.14 21.99
N GLN A 137 6.62 -11.99 22.07
CA GLN A 137 6.44 -13.19 21.28
C GLN A 137 4.98 -13.35 20.85
N GLY A 138 4.77 -14.12 19.78
CA GLY A 138 3.46 -14.49 19.28
C GLY A 138 2.84 -13.47 18.32
N PRO A 139 1.53 -13.63 18.04
CA PRO A 139 0.83 -12.94 16.96
C PRO A 139 0.90 -11.42 17.01
N LEU A 140 0.71 -10.82 18.19
CA LEU A 140 0.74 -9.37 18.34
C LEU A 140 2.14 -8.80 18.09
N CYS A 141 3.18 -9.45 18.63
CA CYS A 141 4.57 -9.09 18.38
C CYS A 141 4.88 -9.09 16.88
N ALA A 142 4.48 -10.16 16.16
CA ALA A 142 4.70 -10.28 14.73
C ALA A 142 3.96 -9.20 13.92
N ARG A 143 2.71 -8.87 14.28
CA ARG A 143 1.95 -7.76 13.66
C ARG A 143 2.66 -6.42 13.88
N ASN A 144 3.11 -6.15 15.10
CA ASN A 144 3.81 -4.90 15.43
C ASN A 144 5.05 -4.71 14.56
N TRP A 145 5.93 -5.71 14.50
CA TRP A 145 7.14 -5.62 13.70
C TRP A 145 6.87 -5.62 12.19
N GLN A 146 5.87 -6.38 11.73
CA GLN A 146 5.48 -6.33 10.32
C GLN A 146 4.93 -4.96 9.94
N THR A 147 4.24 -4.26 10.84
CA THR A 147 3.85 -2.86 10.61
C THR A 147 5.07 -1.99 10.37
N VAL A 148 6.11 -2.12 11.19
CA VAL A 148 7.36 -1.37 10.99
C VAL A 148 8.02 -1.72 9.65
N VAL A 149 8.04 -3.01 9.25
CA VAL A 149 8.54 -3.44 7.93
C VAL A 149 7.82 -2.70 6.81
N GLU A 150 6.48 -2.72 6.83
CA GLU A 150 5.68 -2.08 5.77
C GLU A 150 5.90 -0.56 5.72
N MET A 151 5.99 0.11 6.88
CA MET A 151 6.24 1.55 6.94
C MET A 151 7.63 1.91 6.41
N ARG A 152 8.66 1.14 6.76
CA ARG A 152 10.02 1.34 6.26
C ARG A 152 10.12 1.08 4.76
N MET A 153 9.47 0.02 4.26
CA MET A 153 9.39 -0.24 2.81
C MET A 153 8.66 0.88 2.07
N HIS A 154 7.56 1.39 2.63
CA HIS A 154 6.84 2.52 2.07
C HIS A 154 7.70 3.78 1.98
N ALA A 155 8.53 4.02 3.01
CA ALA A 155 9.50 5.13 3.05
C ALA A 155 10.76 4.88 2.19
N SER A 156 10.84 3.75 1.46
CA SER A 156 12.02 3.33 0.70
C SER A 156 13.27 3.11 1.57
N ASP A 157 13.09 2.85 2.88
CA ASP A 157 14.15 2.50 3.83
C ASP A 157 14.32 0.98 3.89
N ALA A 158 15.00 0.42 2.89
CA ALA A 158 15.25 -1.02 2.80
C ALA A 158 16.11 -1.54 3.97
N ALA A 159 17.03 -0.73 4.50
CA ALA A 159 17.86 -1.12 5.63
C ALA A 159 17.04 -1.20 6.92
N GLY A 160 16.20 -0.22 7.21
CA GLY A 160 15.27 -0.23 8.34
C GLY A 160 14.27 -1.37 8.24
N ALA A 161 13.73 -1.65 7.04
CA ALA A 161 12.85 -2.79 6.82
C ALA A 161 13.55 -4.14 7.10
N ALA A 162 14.80 -4.31 6.69
CA ALA A 162 15.57 -5.53 6.97
C ALA A 162 15.84 -5.72 8.47
N LEU A 163 16.05 -4.64 9.21
CA LEU A 163 16.17 -4.70 10.69
C LEU A 163 14.83 -5.08 11.33
N ALA A 164 13.71 -4.47 10.89
CA ALA A 164 12.39 -4.79 11.40
C ALA A 164 11.98 -6.25 11.11
N ASN A 165 12.38 -6.81 9.96
CA ASN A 165 12.15 -8.22 9.65
C ASN A 165 12.80 -9.17 10.67
N LYS A 166 13.97 -8.83 11.21
CA LYS A 166 14.56 -9.63 12.31
C LYS A 166 13.67 -9.61 13.54
N GLY A 167 13.04 -8.47 13.85
CA GLY A 167 12.05 -8.38 14.92
C GLY A 167 10.86 -9.32 14.69
N VAL A 168 10.37 -9.44 13.45
CA VAL A 168 9.30 -10.40 13.11
C VAL A 168 9.75 -11.84 13.38
N GLU A 169 11.00 -12.18 13.01
CA GLU A 169 11.56 -13.53 13.24
C GLU A 169 11.73 -13.83 14.74
N GLU A 170 12.14 -12.85 15.53
CA GLU A 170 12.34 -12.97 16.98
C GLU A 170 11.02 -13.13 17.75
N CYS A 171 9.88 -12.70 17.16
CA CYS A 171 8.56 -12.90 17.74
C CYS A 171 8.08 -14.35 17.73
N ARG A 172 8.72 -15.21 16.92
CA ARG A 172 8.32 -16.61 16.79
C ARG A 172 8.66 -17.37 18.05
N GLU A 173 7.66 -18.04 18.63
CA GLU A 173 7.91 -18.96 19.74
C GLU A 173 8.71 -20.15 19.23
N PRO A 174 9.77 -20.57 19.97
CA PRO A 174 10.44 -21.81 19.64
C PRO A 174 9.42 -22.96 19.71
N GLY A 175 9.26 -23.69 18.62
CA GLY A 175 8.38 -24.84 18.59
C GLY A 175 8.73 -25.81 19.71
N ILE A 176 7.74 -26.29 20.47
CA ILE A 176 7.94 -27.32 21.50
C ILE A 176 8.45 -28.57 20.80
N GLN A 177 9.73 -28.91 20.98
CA GLN A 177 10.28 -30.18 20.53
C GLN A 177 9.61 -31.29 21.35
N ARG A 178 8.69 -32.02 20.71
CA ARG A 178 8.12 -33.25 21.30
C ARG A 178 9.13 -34.36 21.07
N TYR A 179 9.74 -34.80 22.15
CA TYR A 179 10.58 -36.01 22.18
C TYR A 179 9.71 -37.27 22.20
#